data_9ab3348c018c05079b7c0b6fbe64a52d
#
_entry.id   9ab3348c018c05079b7c0b6fbe64a52d
#
_cell.length_a   1.000
_cell.length_b   1.000
_cell.length_c   1.000
_cell.angle_alpha   90.00
_cell.angle_beta   90.00
_cell.angle_gamma   90.00
#
_symmetry.space_group_name_H-M   'P 1'
#
loop_
_entity.id
_entity.type
_entity.pdbx_description
1 polymer ?
#
loop_
_entity_poly.entity_id
_entity_poly.type
_entity_poly.pdbx_seq_one_letter_code
_entity_poly.pdbx_strand_id
1 'polypeptide(L)'
;KNTMLLDVASGTGDIAKLYLEKVNYEGWGYCFDENEGMLNLNKRKIKENAYIKWFNGNAESLPYESNFFDYYTISFGIRNVSNIDKAIKEAYRVLKPGGRFLCLEFSKVERKVLNKLYQTYYKSIPILGKFIIGKSEPYEYLVDSIKKFYSQEEFYEVIKNQKFENVSYRNLNSGIV
;
A
#
# COMPACT_ATOMS: atom_id res chain seq x y z
N LYS A 1 8.86 15.46 18.14
CA LYS A 1 9.75 14.28 17.91
C LYS A 1 9.86 14.10 16.41
N ASN A 2 11.08 14.17 15.88
CA ASN A 2 11.34 13.87 14.45
C ASN A 2 11.05 12.39 14.17
N THR A 3 9.84 12.09 13.74
CA THR A 3 9.44 10.74 13.34
C THR A 3 9.65 10.52 11.85
N MET A 4 9.88 9.26 11.45
CA MET A 4 10.16 8.88 10.07
C MET A 4 9.12 7.91 9.54
N LEU A 5 8.48 8.27 8.45
CA LEU A 5 7.55 7.41 7.71
C LEU A 5 8.24 6.87 6.46
N LEU A 6 8.14 5.57 6.21
CA LEU A 6 8.36 4.97 4.91
C LEU A 6 7.00 4.63 4.28
N ASP A 7 6.68 5.24 3.16
CA ASP A 7 5.49 4.97 2.36
C ASP A 7 5.89 4.19 1.10
N VAL A 8 5.57 2.90 1.08
CA VAL A 8 5.95 1.98 0.00
C VAL A 8 4.77 1.82 -0.96
N ALA A 9 5.05 1.67 -2.25
CA ALA A 9 4.10 1.85 -3.33
C ALA A 9 3.39 3.21 -3.20
N SER A 10 4.17 4.23 -2.93
CA SER A 10 3.72 5.57 -2.54
C SER A 10 2.95 6.30 -3.63
N GLY A 11 3.07 5.86 -4.88
CA GLY A 11 2.38 6.48 -6.02
C GLY A 11 2.59 7.99 -6.03
N THR A 12 1.51 8.75 -5.76
CA THR A 12 1.53 10.21 -5.74
C THR A 12 2.04 10.84 -4.44
N GLY A 13 2.38 10.04 -3.43
CA GLY A 13 2.90 10.53 -2.14
C GLY A 13 1.85 11.16 -1.24
N ASP A 14 0.57 10.91 -1.49
CA ASP A 14 -0.53 11.49 -0.73
C ASP A 14 -0.50 11.07 0.74
N ILE A 15 -0.10 9.83 1.04
CA ILE A 15 0.03 9.34 2.41
C ILE A 15 1.15 10.06 3.15
N ALA A 16 2.31 10.20 2.51
CA ALA A 16 3.44 10.94 3.11
C ALA A 16 3.09 12.40 3.37
N LYS A 17 2.33 13.04 2.47
CA LYS A 17 1.85 14.41 2.65
C LYS A 17 0.90 14.53 3.84
N LEU A 18 -0.12 13.66 3.91
CA LEU A 18 -1.08 13.63 5.02
C LEU A 18 -0.39 13.36 6.36
N TYR A 19 0.61 12.47 6.36
CA TYR A 19 1.42 12.21 7.54
C TYR A 19 2.15 13.47 8.02
N LEU A 20 2.83 14.18 7.11
CA LEU A 20 3.56 15.40 7.47
C LEU A 20 2.65 16.49 8.01
N GLU A 21 1.47 16.67 7.42
CA GLU A 21 0.44 17.59 7.93
C GLU A 21 0.00 17.17 9.35
N LYS A 22 -0.18 15.87 9.58
CA LYS A 22 -0.61 15.31 10.88
C LYS A 22 0.44 15.50 11.99
N VAL A 23 1.72 15.47 11.66
CA VAL A 23 2.83 15.69 12.61
C VAL A 23 3.33 17.13 12.60
N ASN A 24 2.58 18.07 12.02
CA ASN A 24 2.94 19.49 11.89
C ASN A 24 4.36 19.70 11.30
N TYR A 25 4.73 18.87 10.33
CA TYR A 25 6.04 18.84 9.69
C TYR A 25 7.22 18.58 10.64
N GLU A 26 6.94 18.01 11.81
CA GLU A 26 7.97 17.51 12.75
C GLU A 26 8.35 16.05 12.43
N GLY A 27 8.69 15.77 11.18
CA GLY A 27 9.01 14.42 10.71
C GLY A 27 9.49 14.41 9.26
N TRP A 28 9.78 13.22 8.75
CA TRP A 28 10.22 12.97 7.39
C TRP A 28 9.38 11.89 6.72
N GLY A 29 8.96 12.14 5.48
CA GLY A 29 8.30 11.17 4.62
C GLY A 29 9.29 10.61 3.58
N TYR A 30 9.42 9.30 3.50
CA TYR A 30 10.19 8.60 2.49
C TYR A 30 9.21 7.88 1.56
N CYS A 31 9.02 8.42 0.37
CA CYS A 31 8.20 7.83 -0.68
C CYS A 31 9.04 6.86 -1.49
N PHE A 32 8.63 5.60 -1.53
CA PHE A 32 9.34 4.52 -2.20
C PHE A 32 8.40 3.79 -3.17
N ASP A 33 8.76 3.74 -4.44
CA ASP A 33 7.92 3.12 -5.47
C ASP A 33 8.77 2.47 -6.57
N GLU A 34 8.32 1.35 -7.09
CA GLU A 34 8.99 0.67 -8.20
C GLU A 34 8.74 1.39 -9.55
N ASN A 35 7.65 2.14 -9.65
CA ASN A 35 7.28 2.87 -10.85
C ASN A 35 7.93 4.25 -10.89
N GLU A 36 9.06 4.35 -11.58
CA GLU A 36 9.79 5.61 -11.76
C GLU A 36 8.95 6.70 -12.46
N GLY A 37 8.04 6.32 -13.35
CA GLY A 37 7.15 7.26 -14.03
C GLY A 37 6.21 7.96 -13.04
N MET A 38 5.70 7.24 -12.04
CA MET A 38 4.87 7.81 -10.98
C MET A 38 5.68 8.79 -10.12
N LEU A 39 6.89 8.40 -9.72
CA LEU A 39 7.78 9.26 -8.93
C LEU A 39 8.13 10.57 -9.67
N ASN A 40 8.41 10.49 -10.96
CA ASN A 40 8.78 11.66 -11.77
C ASN A 40 7.61 12.64 -12.00
N LEU A 41 6.38 12.14 -12.13
CA LEU A 41 5.19 12.99 -12.18
C LEU A 41 5.01 13.79 -10.89
N ASN A 42 5.37 13.21 -9.77
CA ASN A 42 5.14 13.77 -8.45
C ASN A 42 6.20 14.76 -8.00
N LYS A 43 7.47 14.52 -8.34
CA LYS A 43 8.54 15.53 -8.18
C LYS A 43 8.19 16.85 -8.85
N ARG A 44 7.38 16.83 -9.93
CA ARG A 44 6.91 18.05 -10.62
C ARG A 44 5.70 18.69 -9.99
N LYS A 45 4.83 17.91 -9.32
CA LYS A 45 3.56 18.39 -8.74
C LYS A 45 3.69 18.88 -7.30
N ILE A 46 4.48 18.19 -6.51
CA ILE A 46 4.78 18.62 -5.15
C ILE A 46 6.00 19.52 -5.29
N LYS A 47 5.76 20.84 -5.34
CA LYS A 47 6.84 21.83 -5.12
C LYS A 47 7.66 21.33 -3.95
N GLU A 48 8.97 21.20 -4.13
CA GLU A 48 9.95 20.63 -3.22
C GLU A 48 9.54 20.78 -1.75
N ASN A 49 8.82 19.80 -1.24
CA ASN A 49 8.59 19.71 0.19
C ASN A 49 9.89 19.13 0.76
N ALA A 50 10.68 19.96 1.40
CA ALA A 50 11.98 19.60 1.95
C ALA A 50 11.94 18.38 2.88
N TYR A 51 10.75 18.04 3.39
CA TYR A 51 10.52 16.93 4.30
C TYR A 51 10.10 15.61 3.60
N ILE A 52 9.94 15.60 2.27
CA ILE A 52 9.64 14.38 1.50
C ILE A 52 10.84 13.99 0.65
N LYS A 53 11.26 12.74 0.78
CA LYS A 53 12.32 12.13 -0.03
C LYS A 53 11.72 11.04 -0.94
N TRP A 54 12.18 10.97 -2.18
CA TRP A 54 11.66 10.09 -3.21
C TRP A 54 12.72 9.09 -3.66
N PHE A 55 12.39 7.81 -3.62
CA PHE A 55 13.29 6.72 -3.98
C PHE A 55 12.59 5.72 -4.89
N ASN A 56 13.30 5.25 -5.91
CA ASN A 56 12.84 4.15 -6.76
C ASN A 56 13.45 2.84 -6.29
N GLY A 57 12.64 1.78 -6.25
CA GLY A 57 13.13 0.44 -5.91
C GLY A 57 12.01 -0.54 -5.59
N ASN A 58 12.44 -1.75 -5.21
CA ASN A 58 11.55 -2.89 -4.95
C ASN A 58 11.33 -3.09 -3.45
N ALA A 59 10.07 -3.24 -3.04
CA ALA A 59 9.65 -3.47 -1.65
C ALA A 59 10.29 -4.73 -1.01
N GLU A 60 10.73 -5.66 -1.83
CA GLU A 60 11.39 -6.90 -1.39
C GLU A 60 12.88 -6.73 -1.04
N SER A 61 13.45 -5.53 -1.26
CA SER A 61 14.86 -5.22 -0.97
C SER A 61 15.01 -3.72 -0.73
N LEU A 62 14.72 -3.30 0.48
CA LEU A 62 14.74 -1.89 0.86
C LEU A 62 16.18 -1.43 1.15
N PRO A 63 16.65 -0.31 0.56
CA PRO A 63 18.02 0.18 0.73
C PRO A 63 18.20 0.98 2.03
N TYR A 64 17.57 0.53 3.10
CA TYR A 64 17.61 1.20 4.40
C TYR A 64 18.17 0.26 5.47
N GLU A 65 18.77 0.83 6.49
CA GLU A 65 19.22 0.11 7.67
C GLU A 65 18.04 -0.46 8.48
N SER A 66 18.32 -1.47 9.30
CA SER A 66 17.35 -2.00 10.25
C SER A 66 17.01 -0.95 11.30
N ASN A 67 15.77 -0.97 11.79
CA ASN A 67 15.32 -0.09 12.89
C ASN A 67 15.42 1.41 12.57
N PHE A 68 15.11 1.80 11.34
CA PHE A 68 15.24 3.19 10.89
C PHE A 68 13.94 3.97 10.97
N PHE A 69 12.78 3.35 10.61
CA PHE A 69 11.49 4.03 10.52
C PHE A 69 10.61 3.83 11.75
N ASP A 70 9.83 4.85 12.08
CA ASP A 70 8.81 4.80 13.13
C ASP A 70 7.48 4.24 12.57
N TYR A 71 7.20 4.52 11.28
CA TYR A 71 6.01 4.07 10.57
C TYR A 71 6.38 3.53 9.19
N TYR A 72 5.68 2.47 8.81
CA TYR A 72 5.71 1.92 7.46
C TYR A 72 4.27 1.84 6.94
N THR A 73 4.00 2.42 5.79
CA THR A 73 2.70 2.34 5.12
C THR A 73 2.85 1.70 3.76
N ILE A 74 1.85 0.93 3.36
CA ILE A 74 1.67 0.43 2.01
C ILE A 74 0.18 0.44 1.67
N SER A 75 -0.21 1.22 0.65
CA SER A 75 -1.61 1.41 0.30
C SER A 75 -1.86 0.99 -1.15
N PHE A 76 -2.72 -0.03 -1.33
CA PHE A 76 -3.10 -0.60 -2.62
C PHE A 76 -1.93 -1.11 -3.48
N GLY A 77 -0.81 -1.46 -2.84
CA GLY A 77 0.42 -1.87 -3.48
C GLY A 77 0.85 -3.30 -3.17
N ILE A 78 0.56 -3.81 -1.96
CA ILE A 78 1.11 -5.10 -1.50
C ILE A 78 0.66 -6.29 -2.37
N ARG A 79 -0.54 -6.24 -2.96
CA ARG A 79 -1.05 -7.29 -3.85
C ARG A 79 -0.26 -7.44 -5.15
N ASN A 80 0.51 -6.40 -5.52
CA ASN A 80 1.31 -6.36 -6.75
C ASN A 80 2.76 -6.81 -6.52
N VAL A 81 3.16 -7.03 -5.27
CA VAL A 81 4.50 -7.47 -4.90
C VAL A 81 4.66 -8.95 -5.26
N SER A 82 5.76 -9.32 -5.90
CA SER A 82 6.01 -10.69 -6.35
C SER A 82 6.20 -11.67 -5.20
N ASN A 83 6.91 -11.25 -4.15
CA ASN A 83 7.13 -12.04 -2.94
C ASN A 83 6.71 -11.24 -1.69
N ILE A 84 5.44 -11.41 -1.31
CA ILE A 84 4.83 -10.69 -0.19
C ILE A 84 5.52 -10.99 1.14
N ASP A 85 5.90 -12.25 1.39
CA ASP A 85 6.63 -12.64 2.61
C ASP A 85 7.96 -11.89 2.74
N LYS A 86 8.68 -11.74 1.63
CA LYS A 86 9.95 -11.01 1.61
C LYS A 86 9.73 -9.51 1.85
N ALA A 87 8.71 -8.93 1.26
CA ALA A 87 8.37 -7.51 1.47
C ALA A 87 7.95 -7.24 2.93
N ILE A 88 7.17 -8.14 3.55
CA ILE A 88 6.78 -7.99 4.96
C ILE A 88 8.00 -8.18 5.90
N LYS A 89 8.92 -9.10 5.57
CA LYS A 89 10.20 -9.22 6.31
C LYS A 89 11.04 -7.95 6.24
N GLU A 90 11.12 -7.33 5.07
CA GLU A 90 11.81 -6.06 4.90
C GLU A 90 11.11 -4.93 5.67
N ALA A 91 9.78 -4.87 5.65
CA ALA A 91 9.00 -3.95 6.46
C ALA A 91 9.30 -4.10 7.96
N TYR A 92 9.32 -5.35 8.45
CA TYR A 92 9.70 -5.64 9.83
C TYR A 92 11.13 -5.21 10.15
N ARG A 93 12.07 -5.50 9.26
CA ARG A 93 13.49 -5.18 9.43
C ARG A 93 13.77 -3.69 9.56
N VAL A 94 13.13 -2.88 8.70
CA VAL A 94 13.38 -1.43 8.68
C VAL A 94 12.61 -0.67 9.74
N LEU A 95 11.58 -1.26 10.34
CA LEU A 95 10.85 -0.66 11.45
C LEU A 95 11.62 -0.73 12.75
N LYS A 96 11.60 0.36 13.51
CA LYS A 96 12.12 0.39 14.88
C LYS A 96 11.31 -0.54 15.80
N PRO A 97 11.89 -1.03 16.92
CA PRO A 97 11.10 -1.64 17.98
C PRO A 97 9.97 -0.69 18.42
N GLY A 98 8.74 -1.18 18.44
CA GLY A 98 7.54 -0.38 18.68
C GLY A 98 7.05 0.45 17.50
N GLY A 99 7.73 0.39 16.35
CA GLY A 99 7.27 0.99 15.09
C GLY A 99 6.00 0.31 14.57
N ARG A 100 5.28 0.99 13.69
CA ARG A 100 3.97 0.52 13.20
C ARG A 100 3.98 0.23 11.71
N PHE A 101 3.53 -0.97 11.36
CA PHE A 101 3.18 -1.37 9.99
C PHE A 101 1.69 -1.12 9.75
N LEU A 102 1.36 -0.41 8.68
CA LEU A 102 0.00 -0.09 8.28
C LEU A 102 -0.19 -0.48 6.81
N CYS A 103 -1.10 -1.41 6.56
CA CYS A 103 -1.43 -1.85 5.22
C CYS A 103 -2.90 -1.54 4.93
N LEU A 104 -3.16 -0.86 3.80
CA LEU A 104 -4.49 -0.66 3.26
C LEU A 104 -4.57 -1.38 1.91
N GLU A 105 -5.46 -2.37 1.80
CA GLU A 105 -5.53 -3.16 0.57
C GLU A 105 -6.95 -3.66 0.28
N PHE A 106 -7.24 -3.87 -0.99
CA PHE A 106 -8.45 -4.56 -1.39
C PHE A 106 -8.42 -6.02 -0.97
N SER A 107 -9.57 -6.53 -0.53
CA SER A 107 -9.69 -7.91 -0.11
C SER A 107 -10.98 -8.57 -0.63
N LYS A 108 -11.11 -9.85 -0.36
CA LYS A 108 -12.28 -10.64 -0.77
C LYS A 108 -13.46 -10.29 0.12
N VAL A 109 -14.61 -9.97 -0.48
CA VAL A 109 -15.84 -9.71 0.27
C VAL A 109 -16.41 -11.02 0.80
N GLU A 110 -16.41 -11.22 2.10
CA GLU A 110 -16.81 -12.48 2.75
C GLU A 110 -18.32 -12.74 2.71
N ARG A 111 -19.15 -11.68 2.71
CA ARG A 111 -20.62 -11.84 2.72
C ARG A 111 -21.11 -12.34 1.35
N LYS A 112 -21.63 -13.58 1.31
CA LYS A 112 -22.10 -14.26 0.08
C LYS A 112 -23.04 -13.42 -0.79
N VAL A 113 -23.95 -12.64 -0.18
CA VAL A 113 -24.90 -11.79 -0.93
C VAL A 113 -24.19 -10.58 -1.54
N LEU A 114 -23.32 -9.91 -0.77
CA LEU A 114 -22.53 -8.79 -1.25
C LEU A 114 -21.51 -9.25 -2.28
N ASN A 115 -20.91 -10.42 -2.09
CA ASN A 115 -19.96 -11.00 -3.05
C ASN A 115 -20.61 -11.21 -4.41
N LYS A 116 -21.86 -11.69 -4.49
CA LYS A 116 -22.58 -11.87 -5.76
C LYS A 116 -22.85 -10.54 -6.47
N LEU A 117 -23.26 -9.51 -5.75
CA LEU A 117 -23.41 -8.15 -6.27
C LEU A 117 -22.06 -7.56 -6.71
N TYR A 118 -21.04 -7.79 -5.92
CA TYR A 118 -19.68 -7.34 -6.19
C TYR A 118 -19.09 -8.01 -7.44
N GLN A 119 -19.28 -9.30 -7.60
CA GLN A 119 -18.86 -10.04 -8.81
C GLN A 119 -19.53 -9.50 -10.08
N THR A 120 -20.79 -9.07 -9.98
CA THR A 120 -21.48 -8.43 -11.10
C THR A 120 -20.93 -7.03 -11.37
N TYR A 121 -20.65 -6.26 -10.32
CA TYR A 121 -20.02 -4.96 -10.41
C TYR A 121 -18.60 -5.04 -10.99
N TYR A 122 -17.76 -5.95 -10.52
CA TYR A 122 -16.41 -6.16 -11.07
C TYR A 122 -16.42 -6.51 -12.55
N LYS A 123 -17.39 -7.29 -13.02
CA LYS A 123 -17.54 -7.59 -14.45
C LYS A 123 -17.90 -6.34 -15.28
N SER A 124 -18.57 -5.37 -14.69
CA SER A 124 -18.95 -4.13 -15.38
C SER A 124 -17.82 -3.09 -15.41
N ILE A 125 -16.86 -3.14 -14.47
CA ILE A 125 -15.76 -2.15 -14.37
C ILE A 125 -14.90 -2.10 -15.65
N PRO A 126 -14.42 -3.23 -16.22
CA PRO A 126 -13.65 -3.20 -17.47
C PRO A 126 -14.44 -2.64 -18.64
N ILE A 127 -15.75 -2.96 -18.69
CA ILE A 127 -16.65 -2.46 -19.74
C ILE A 127 -16.80 -0.94 -19.63
N LEU A 128 -17.05 -0.43 -18.43
CA LEU A 128 -17.12 1.02 -18.17
C LEU A 128 -15.78 1.71 -18.44
N GLY A 129 -14.65 1.09 -18.05
CA GLY A 129 -13.31 1.58 -18.33
C GLY A 129 -13.04 1.74 -19.82
N LYS A 130 -13.47 0.76 -20.61
CA LYS A 130 -13.38 0.82 -22.08
C LYS A 130 -14.20 1.98 -22.67
N PHE A 131 -15.39 2.25 -22.13
CA PHE A 131 -16.24 3.35 -22.58
C PHE A 131 -15.73 4.73 -22.16
N ILE A 132 -15.14 4.85 -20.95
CA ILE A 132 -14.75 6.16 -20.38
C ILE A 132 -13.31 6.53 -20.77
N ILE A 133 -12.37 5.57 -20.74
CA ILE A 133 -10.93 5.81 -20.91
C ILE A 133 -10.39 5.16 -22.18
N GLY A 134 -11.19 4.35 -22.87
CA GLY A 134 -10.80 3.64 -24.10
C GLY A 134 -9.92 2.41 -23.87
N LYS A 135 -9.66 2.01 -22.62
CA LYS A 135 -8.82 0.86 -22.23
C LYS A 135 -9.50 0.02 -21.16
N SER A 136 -9.51 -1.31 -21.32
CA SER A 136 -10.03 -2.26 -20.32
C SER A 136 -8.92 -2.90 -19.47
N GLU A 137 -7.71 -3.03 -20.01
CA GLU A 137 -6.62 -3.82 -19.42
C GLU A 137 -6.26 -3.41 -17.97
N PRO A 138 -6.16 -2.10 -17.59
CA PRO A 138 -5.85 -1.73 -16.21
C PRO A 138 -6.92 -2.19 -15.22
N TYR A 139 -8.17 -2.24 -15.65
CA TYR A 139 -9.30 -2.64 -14.82
C TYR A 139 -9.42 -4.16 -14.70
N GLU A 140 -9.11 -4.89 -15.78
CA GLU A 140 -9.01 -6.36 -15.76
C GLU A 140 -7.90 -6.79 -14.80
N TYR A 141 -6.73 -6.15 -14.89
CA TYR A 141 -5.62 -6.38 -13.97
C TYR A 141 -6.01 -6.11 -12.51
N LEU A 142 -6.70 -5.01 -12.23
CA LEU A 142 -7.17 -4.68 -10.88
C LEU A 142 -8.08 -5.79 -10.33
N VAL A 143 -9.07 -6.20 -11.10
CA VAL A 143 -10.01 -7.26 -10.71
C VAL A 143 -9.29 -8.59 -10.46
N ASP A 144 -8.37 -8.96 -11.35
CA ASP A 144 -7.65 -10.23 -11.25
C ASP A 144 -6.64 -10.23 -10.10
N SER A 145 -5.96 -9.12 -9.84
CA SER A 145 -5.05 -9.00 -8.70
C SER A 145 -5.79 -9.11 -7.36
N ILE A 146 -6.98 -8.49 -7.24
CA ILE A 146 -7.83 -8.62 -6.04
C ILE A 146 -8.28 -10.07 -5.82
N LYS A 147 -8.71 -10.77 -6.88
CA LYS A 147 -9.14 -12.18 -6.77
C LYS A 147 -8.03 -13.11 -6.32
N LYS A 148 -6.80 -12.84 -6.74
CA LYS A 148 -5.61 -13.65 -6.39
C LYS A 148 -5.05 -13.31 -5.02
N PHE A 149 -5.38 -12.13 -4.48
CA PHE A 149 -4.89 -11.70 -3.19
C PHE A 149 -5.51 -12.49 -2.04
N TYR A 150 -4.93 -12.41 -0.89
CA TYR A 150 -5.39 -13.04 0.35
C TYR A 150 -6.78 -12.53 0.78
N SER A 151 -7.51 -13.36 1.51
CA SER A 151 -8.60 -12.88 2.38
C SER A 151 -8.01 -12.15 3.59
N GLN A 152 -8.86 -11.45 4.34
CA GLN A 152 -8.46 -10.72 5.54
C GLN A 152 -7.77 -11.63 6.56
N GLU A 153 -8.36 -12.81 6.83
CA GLU A 153 -7.83 -13.80 7.77
C GLU A 153 -6.49 -14.39 7.28
N GLU A 154 -6.43 -14.75 5.99
CA GLU A 154 -5.20 -15.28 5.40
C GLU A 154 -4.05 -14.26 5.52
N PHE A 155 -4.33 -12.98 5.20
CA PHE A 155 -3.31 -11.94 5.24
C PHE A 155 -2.91 -11.58 6.68
N TYR A 156 -3.86 -11.59 7.62
CA TYR A 156 -3.57 -11.46 9.04
C TYR A 156 -2.56 -12.51 9.51
N GLU A 157 -2.76 -13.80 9.17
CA GLU A 157 -1.83 -14.86 9.54
C GLU A 157 -0.46 -14.70 8.85
N VAL A 158 -0.43 -14.24 7.59
CA VAL A 158 0.84 -13.93 6.90
C VAL A 158 1.64 -12.88 7.67
N ILE A 159 1.01 -11.78 8.11
CA ILE A 159 1.68 -10.72 8.87
C ILE A 159 2.13 -11.23 10.24
N LYS A 160 1.27 -11.94 10.95
CA LYS A 160 1.54 -12.48 12.27
C LYS A 160 2.74 -13.43 12.27
N ASN A 161 2.88 -14.25 11.22
CA ASN A 161 4.00 -15.17 11.04
C ASN A 161 5.35 -14.46 10.82
N GLN A 162 5.35 -13.15 10.51
CA GLN A 162 6.56 -12.33 10.33
C GLN A 162 7.00 -11.58 11.60
N LYS A 163 6.66 -12.10 12.79
CA LYS A 163 7.05 -11.57 14.11
C LYS A 163 6.44 -10.22 14.49
N PHE A 164 5.45 -9.71 13.75
CA PHE A 164 4.70 -8.55 14.20
C PHE A 164 3.85 -8.89 15.41
N GLU A 165 3.87 -8.00 16.39
CA GLU A 165 3.06 -8.10 17.60
C GLU A 165 1.80 -7.24 17.46
N ASN A 166 0.75 -7.59 18.22
CA ASN A 166 -0.52 -6.84 18.26
C ASN A 166 -1.13 -6.63 16.87
N VAL A 167 -1.03 -7.65 16.00
CA VAL A 167 -1.64 -7.62 14.67
C VAL A 167 -3.16 -7.54 14.80
N SER A 168 -3.76 -6.65 14.05
CA SER A 168 -5.22 -6.54 13.96
C SER A 168 -5.60 -5.99 12.59
N TYR A 169 -6.81 -6.24 12.15
CA TYR A 169 -7.34 -5.63 10.94
C TYR A 169 -8.74 -5.07 11.16
N ARG A 170 -9.13 -4.15 10.31
CA ARG A 170 -10.46 -3.54 10.31
C ARG A 170 -11.00 -3.49 8.89
N ASN A 171 -12.14 -4.08 8.68
CA ASN A 171 -12.86 -4.01 7.41
C ASN A 171 -13.45 -2.62 7.18
N LEU A 172 -13.15 -2.04 6.05
CA LEU A 172 -13.76 -0.81 5.55
C LEU A 172 -14.70 -1.14 4.39
N ASN A 173 -15.71 -0.30 4.17
CA ASN A 173 -16.67 -0.45 3.07
C ASN A 173 -17.22 -1.88 2.94
N SER A 174 -17.68 -2.46 4.07
CA SER A 174 -18.24 -3.83 4.12
C SER A 174 -17.26 -4.95 3.75
N GLY A 175 -15.97 -4.75 3.97
CA GLY A 175 -14.92 -5.75 3.72
C GLY A 175 -14.37 -5.72 2.29
N ILE A 176 -14.53 -4.61 1.58
CA ILE A 176 -13.89 -4.39 0.27
C ILE A 176 -12.42 -4.02 0.45
N VAL A 177 -12.12 -3.33 1.52
CA VAL A 177 -10.81 -2.90 1.96
C VAL A 177 -10.63 -3.28 3.41
#